data_9184adf741bb1d9abc045cf4e8fdbc23
#
_entry.id   9184adf741bb1d9abc045cf4e8fdbc23
#
_cell.length_a   1.000
_cell.length_b   1.000
_cell.length_c   1.000
_cell.angle_alpha   90.00
_cell.angle_beta   90.00
_cell.angle_gamma   90.00
#
_symmetry.space_group_name_H-M   'P 1'
#
loop_
_entity.id
_entity.type
_entity.pdbx_description
1 polymer ?
#
loop_
_entity_poly.entity_id
_entity_poly.type
_entity_poly.pdbx_seq_one_letter_code
_entity_poly.pdbx_strand_id
1 'polypeptide(L)'
;MFGPWAADLVTLAAPQPGERVLDVACGTGVVARLVAPCVGPTGHVVGLDRDPGRLAIARALPPAPGAVVAWREGNALTLPFAVATFDLVCCQQGVQFFPDRHTALREMHRVLVPGGRLALNVWRTIDHNPVALAMAQALGHYVSPEAATFRHGPFALGDAEALRTLVVGAGFSEVMIRPVVKVLRFPSAEAFVQQYIAGVAPLAQMVAQVDEQARVGLLREVSAVVQAYVDADGLAMPKASHLVTARR
;
A
#
# COMPACT_ATOMS: atom_id res chain seq x y z
N MET A 1 -2.24 6.89 7.64
CA MET A 1 -1.77 7.12 6.25
C MET A 1 -2.61 6.37 5.22
N PHE A 2 -2.81 5.05 5.29
CA PHE A 2 -3.43 4.23 4.23
C PHE A 2 -4.97 4.23 4.18
N GLY A 3 -5.67 4.66 5.24
CA GLY A 3 -7.12 4.59 5.37
C GLY A 3 -7.93 5.18 4.20
N PRO A 4 -7.63 6.40 3.71
CA PRO A 4 -8.41 6.99 2.61
C PRO A 4 -8.39 6.19 1.32
N TRP A 5 -7.25 5.56 0.99
CA TRP A 5 -7.15 4.66 -0.19
C TRP A 5 -7.79 3.31 0.06
N ALA A 6 -7.76 2.80 1.30
CA ALA A 6 -8.45 1.56 1.64
C ALA A 6 -9.96 1.68 1.45
N ALA A 7 -10.54 2.81 1.86
CA ALA A 7 -11.96 3.09 1.65
C ALA A 7 -12.34 3.12 0.16
N ASP A 8 -11.54 3.84 -0.66
CA ASP A 8 -11.76 3.86 -2.12
C ASP A 8 -11.60 2.48 -2.75
N LEU A 9 -10.58 1.71 -2.30
CA LEU A 9 -10.33 0.35 -2.78
C LEU A 9 -11.52 -0.57 -2.49
N VAL A 10 -12.06 -0.52 -1.26
CA VAL A 10 -13.22 -1.32 -0.86
C VAL A 10 -14.47 -0.88 -1.62
N THR A 11 -14.68 0.42 -1.80
CA THR A 11 -15.78 0.94 -2.61
C THR A 11 -15.70 0.43 -4.05
N LEU A 12 -14.51 0.46 -4.65
CA LEU A 12 -14.30 0.01 -6.03
C LEU A 12 -14.41 -1.51 -6.16
N ALA A 13 -13.93 -2.27 -5.18
CA ALA A 13 -14.01 -3.73 -5.11
C ALA A 13 -15.46 -4.21 -4.92
N ALA A 14 -16.32 -3.38 -4.35
CA ALA A 14 -17.74 -3.62 -4.11
C ALA A 14 -18.02 -5.01 -3.51
N PRO A 15 -17.48 -5.33 -2.30
CA PRO A 15 -17.71 -6.62 -1.68
C PRO A 15 -19.21 -6.82 -1.40
N GLN A 16 -19.71 -8.04 -1.67
CA GLN A 16 -21.12 -8.38 -1.54
C GLN A 16 -21.40 -9.19 -0.26
N PRO A 17 -22.60 -9.10 0.33
CA PRO A 17 -22.99 -9.94 1.46
C PRO A 17 -22.76 -11.43 1.20
N GLY A 18 -22.15 -12.12 2.16
CA GLY A 18 -21.83 -13.54 2.09
C GLY A 18 -20.55 -13.92 1.36
N GLU A 19 -19.84 -12.97 0.74
CA GLU A 19 -18.60 -13.26 0.01
C GLU A 19 -17.45 -13.68 0.92
N ARG A 20 -16.55 -14.48 0.34
CA ARG A 20 -15.26 -14.88 0.90
C ARG A 20 -14.18 -13.96 0.34
N VAL A 21 -13.54 -13.19 1.20
CA VAL A 21 -12.56 -12.17 0.81
C VAL A 21 -11.19 -12.45 1.42
N LEU A 22 -10.15 -12.35 0.59
CA LEU A 22 -8.76 -12.41 1.02
C LEU A 22 -8.10 -11.02 0.87
N ASP A 23 -7.53 -10.51 1.96
CA ASP A 23 -6.69 -9.31 1.97
C ASP A 23 -5.21 -9.75 2.04
N VAL A 24 -4.49 -9.67 0.93
CA VAL A 24 -3.09 -10.12 0.80
C VAL A 24 -2.15 -8.96 1.16
N ALA A 25 -1.15 -9.24 1.97
CA ALA A 25 -0.28 -8.24 2.61
C ALA A 25 -1.12 -7.24 3.44
N CYS A 26 -2.02 -7.77 4.25
CA CYS A 26 -3.04 -7.01 4.98
C CYS A 26 -2.45 -6.04 6.02
N GLY A 27 -1.18 -6.20 6.41
CA GLY A 27 -0.54 -5.39 7.43
C GLY A 27 -1.30 -5.44 8.76
N THR A 28 -1.70 -4.28 9.26
CA THR A 28 -2.51 -4.14 10.48
C THR A 28 -4.02 -4.29 10.24
N GLY A 29 -4.43 -4.70 9.03
CA GLY A 29 -5.79 -5.12 8.72
C GLY A 29 -6.76 -4.00 8.33
N VAL A 30 -6.29 -2.89 7.77
CA VAL A 30 -7.16 -1.75 7.42
C VAL A 30 -8.20 -2.15 6.38
N VAL A 31 -7.82 -2.83 5.29
CA VAL A 31 -8.74 -3.26 4.22
C VAL A 31 -9.67 -4.36 4.73
N ALA A 32 -9.13 -5.40 5.35
CA ALA A 32 -9.94 -6.50 5.88
C ALA A 32 -11.04 -6.01 6.83
N ARG A 33 -10.74 -5.00 7.68
CA ARG A 33 -11.70 -4.40 8.62
C ARG A 33 -12.78 -3.56 7.93
N LEU A 34 -12.46 -2.92 6.81
CA LEU A 34 -13.45 -2.18 6.00
C LEU A 34 -14.32 -3.11 5.17
N VAL A 35 -13.80 -4.27 4.77
CA VAL A 35 -14.54 -5.30 4.02
C VAL A 35 -15.53 -6.05 4.93
N ALA A 36 -15.15 -6.34 6.19
CA ALA A 36 -15.94 -7.15 7.11
C ALA A 36 -17.42 -6.72 7.26
N PRO A 37 -17.74 -5.42 7.45
CA PRO A 37 -19.14 -4.98 7.52
C PRO A 37 -19.88 -5.12 6.17
N CYS A 38 -19.18 -5.02 5.03
CA CYS A 38 -19.79 -5.14 3.71
C CYS A 38 -20.26 -6.55 3.41
N VAL A 39 -19.44 -7.55 3.76
CA VAL A 39 -19.80 -8.96 3.53
C VAL A 39 -20.74 -9.52 4.61
N GLY A 40 -20.88 -8.81 5.74
CA GLY A 40 -21.82 -9.16 6.78
C GLY A 40 -21.51 -10.46 7.53
N PRO A 41 -22.39 -10.91 8.45
CA PRO A 41 -22.10 -12.03 9.36
C PRO A 41 -22.02 -13.40 8.67
N THR A 42 -22.52 -13.53 7.44
CA THR A 42 -22.44 -14.76 6.63
C THR A 42 -21.22 -14.79 5.73
N GLY A 43 -20.50 -13.66 5.58
CA GLY A 43 -19.27 -13.56 4.82
C GLY A 43 -18.06 -14.06 5.62
N HIS A 44 -16.95 -14.22 4.91
CA HIS A 44 -15.68 -14.67 5.49
C HIS A 44 -14.55 -13.75 5.00
N VAL A 45 -13.78 -13.19 5.92
CA VAL A 45 -12.63 -12.33 5.59
C VAL A 45 -11.36 -12.96 6.16
N VAL A 46 -10.34 -13.09 5.32
CA VAL A 46 -9.01 -13.52 5.75
C VAL A 46 -8.02 -12.40 5.45
N GLY A 47 -7.31 -11.93 6.47
CA GLY A 47 -6.15 -11.07 6.32
C GLY A 47 -4.87 -11.90 6.38
N LEU A 48 -4.08 -11.89 5.31
CA LEU A 48 -2.81 -12.61 5.23
C LEU A 48 -1.64 -11.63 5.14
N ASP A 49 -0.66 -11.79 6.00
CA ASP A 49 0.62 -11.06 5.94
C ASP A 49 1.79 -11.99 6.32
N ARG A 50 2.99 -11.70 5.83
CA ARG A 50 4.20 -12.44 6.20
C ARG A 50 4.83 -11.95 7.51
N ASP A 51 4.42 -10.76 7.98
CA ASP A 51 4.98 -10.11 9.17
C ASP A 51 4.12 -10.42 10.40
N PRO A 52 4.59 -11.29 11.31
CA PRO A 52 3.84 -11.65 12.51
C PRO A 52 3.63 -10.46 13.46
N GLY A 53 4.53 -9.44 13.45
CA GLY A 53 4.39 -8.24 14.25
C GLY A 53 3.20 -7.38 13.81
N ARG A 54 3.00 -7.23 12.50
CA ARG A 54 1.82 -6.54 11.95
C ARG A 54 0.53 -7.30 12.25
N LEU A 55 0.56 -8.62 12.15
CA LEU A 55 -0.59 -9.46 12.50
C LEU A 55 -0.91 -9.43 13.99
N ALA A 56 0.10 -9.30 14.86
CA ALA A 56 -0.13 -9.11 16.29
C ALA A 56 -0.90 -7.81 16.56
N ILE A 57 -0.54 -6.71 15.91
CA ILE A 57 -1.28 -5.44 15.97
C ILE A 57 -2.71 -5.63 15.42
N ALA A 58 -2.86 -6.30 14.28
CA ALA A 58 -4.18 -6.56 13.69
C ALA A 58 -5.09 -7.34 14.65
N ARG A 59 -4.58 -8.33 15.36
CA ARG A 59 -5.33 -9.12 16.37
C ARG A 59 -5.67 -8.33 17.63
N ALA A 60 -4.80 -7.40 18.03
CA ALA A 60 -4.99 -6.59 19.24
C ALA A 60 -6.03 -5.46 19.07
N LEU A 61 -6.31 -5.05 17.84
CA LEU A 61 -7.32 -4.03 17.58
C LEU A 61 -8.73 -4.59 17.80
N PRO A 62 -9.71 -3.77 18.28
CA PRO A 62 -11.10 -4.19 18.45
C PRO A 62 -11.66 -4.84 17.18
N PRO A 63 -12.51 -5.86 17.28
CA PRO A 63 -13.11 -6.51 16.11
C PRO A 63 -13.94 -5.51 15.30
N ALA A 64 -13.91 -5.64 13.98
CA ALA A 64 -14.81 -4.91 13.10
C ALA A 64 -16.22 -5.51 13.17
N PRO A 65 -17.29 -4.72 12.96
CA PRO A 65 -18.63 -5.26 12.80
C PRO A 65 -18.73 -6.12 11.53
N GLY A 66 -19.72 -7.01 11.45
CA GLY A 66 -19.97 -7.89 10.32
C GLY A 66 -19.23 -9.22 10.41
N ALA A 67 -18.48 -9.59 9.37
CA ALA A 67 -17.75 -10.85 9.34
C ALA A 67 -16.59 -10.88 10.35
N VAL A 68 -16.34 -12.05 10.92
CA VAL A 68 -15.11 -12.29 11.69
C VAL A 68 -13.92 -12.31 10.74
N VAL A 69 -12.88 -11.52 11.05
CA VAL A 69 -11.64 -11.51 10.28
C VAL A 69 -10.66 -12.53 10.84
N ALA A 70 -10.30 -13.53 10.03
CA ALA A 70 -9.25 -14.48 10.37
C ALA A 70 -7.88 -13.95 9.94
N TRP A 71 -6.94 -13.83 10.88
CA TRP A 71 -5.57 -13.36 10.61
C TRP A 71 -4.62 -14.53 10.42
N ARG A 72 -3.98 -14.62 9.27
CA ARG A 72 -3.10 -15.72 8.89
C ARG A 72 -1.72 -15.23 8.46
N GLU A 73 -0.68 -15.82 9.04
CA GLU A 73 0.68 -15.67 8.54
C GLU A 73 0.86 -16.47 7.26
N GLY A 74 1.49 -15.87 6.23
CA GLY A 74 1.72 -16.55 4.97
C GLY A 74 2.45 -15.70 3.94
N ASN A 75 2.91 -16.38 2.89
CA ASN A 75 3.63 -15.77 1.78
C ASN A 75 2.69 -15.58 0.59
N ALA A 76 2.68 -14.37 0.01
CA ALA A 76 1.89 -14.07 -1.19
C ALA A 76 2.33 -14.86 -2.43
N LEU A 77 3.58 -15.37 -2.45
CA LEU A 77 4.11 -16.19 -3.55
C LEU A 77 3.66 -17.66 -3.48
N THR A 78 3.10 -18.09 -2.35
CA THR A 78 2.61 -19.46 -2.11
C THR A 78 1.44 -19.38 -1.14
N LEU A 79 0.29 -18.91 -1.65
CA LEU A 79 -0.90 -18.72 -0.82
C LEU A 79 -1.41 -20.04 -0.27
N PRO A 80 -1.56 -20.19 1.06
CA PRO A 80 -1.92 -21.46 1.70
C PRO A 80 -3.43 -21.75 1.62
N PHE A 81 -4.00 -21.58 0.43
CA PHE A 81 -5.43 -21.78 0.14
C PHE A 81 -5.61 -22.62 -1.11
N ALA A 82 -6.71 -23.35 -1.17
CA ALA A 82 -7.09 -24.11 -2.35
C ALA A 82 -7.42 -23.19 -3.55
N VAL A 83 -7.40 -23.75 -4.75
CA VAL A 83 -7.90 -23.08 -5.95
C VAL A 83 -9.37 -22.71 -5.78
N ALA A 84 -9.80 -21.59 -6.34
CA ALA A 84 -11.19 -21.14 -6.35
C ALA A 84 -11.82 -21.07 -4.94
N THR A 85 -11.11 -20.45 -4.00
CA THR A 85 -11.57 -20.32 -2.60
C THR A 85 -12.27 -18.99 -2.34
N PHE A 86 -11.85 -17.89 -2.99
CA PHE A 86 -12.31 -16.55 -2.69
C PHE A 86 -13.07 -15.90 -3.85
N ASP A 87 -14.06 -15.09 -3.52
CA ASP A 87 -14.87 -14.32 -4.45
C ASP A 87 -14.19 -12.99 -4.78
N LEU A 88 -13.41 -12.45 -3.82
CA LEU A 88 -12.65 -11.21 -3.95
C LEU A 88 -11.27 -11.36 -3.31
N VAL A 89 -10.24 -10.89 -4.00
CA VAL A 89 -8.88 -10.71 -3.45
C VAL A 89 -8.53 -9.23 -3.49
N CYS A 90 -8.13 -8.70 -2.33
CA CYS A 90 -7.62 -7.34 -2.18
C CYS A 90 -6.11 -7.37 -1.89
N CYS A 91 -5.36 -6.36 -2.37
CA CYS A 91 -3.99 -6.11 -1.95
C CYS A 91 -3.69 -4.62 -2.00
N GLN A 92 -3.63 -3.97 -0.83
CA GLN A 92 -3.32 -2.55 -0.75
C GLN A 92 -1.84 -2.34 -0.44
N GLN A 93 -1.13 -1.65 -1.35
CA GLN A 93 0.28 -1.27 -1.17
C GLN A 93 1.20 -2.46 -0.83
N GLY A 94 0.89 -3.65 -1.39
CA GLY A 94 1.65 -4.89 -1.17
C GLY A 94 2.46 -5.29 -2.41
N VAL A 95 1.82 -5.34 -3.58
CA VAL A 95 2.39 -5.92 -4.82
C VAL A 95 3.73 -5.32 -5.21
N GLN A 96 3.93 -4.02 -5.04
CA GLN A 96 5.19 -3.34 -5.38
C GLN A 96 6.40 -3.83 -4.58
N PHE A 97 6.16 -4.46 -3.42
CA PHE A 97 7.22 -4.97 -2.53
C PHE A 97 7.48 -6.47 -2.68
N PHE A 98 6.70 -7.17 -3.50
CA PHE A 98 6.94 -8.60 -3.70
C PHE A 98 8.17 -8.82 -4.59
N PRO A 99 9.06 -9.77 -4.22
CA PRO A 99 10.25 -10.07 -5.02
C PRO A 99 9.89 -10.66 -6.39
N ASP A 100 8.83 -11.45 -6.46
CA ASP A 100 8.24 -11.96 -7.70
C ASP A 100 6.75 -11.57 -7.74
N ARG A 101 6.50 -10.44 -8.40
CA ARG A 101 5.15 -9.86 -8.54
C ARG A 101 4.23 -10.71 -9.41
N HIS A 102 4.80 -11.33 -10.45
CA HIS A 102 4.06 -12.18 -11.37
C HIS A 102 3.56 -13.44 -10.68
N THR A 103 4.43 -14.14 -9.93
CA THR A 103 4.03 -15.31 -9.14
C THR A 103 2.99 -14.96 -8.10
N ALA A 104 3.13 -13.84 -7.38
CA ALA A 104 2.12 -13.40 -6.41
C ALA A 104 0.75 -13.15 -7.04
N LEU A 105 0.71 -12.47 -8.19
CA LEU A 105 -0.54 -12.22 -8.93
C LEU A 105 -1.15 -13.51 -9.48
N ARG A 106 -0.34 -14.47 -9.95
CA ARG A 106 -0.83 -15.80 -10.35
C ARG A 106 -1.44 -16.58 -9.17
N GLU A 107 -0.86 -16.48 -7.99
CA GLU A 107 -1.43 -17.07 -6.78
C GLU A 107 -2.76 -16.41 -6.39
N MET A 108 -2.85 -15.07 -6.47
CA MET A 108 -4.11 -14.35 -6.28
C MET A 108 -5.17 -14.78 -7.30
N HIS A 109 -4.76 -14.95 -8.57
CA HIS A 109 -5.64 -15.47 -9.63
C HIS A 109 -6.08 -16.90 -9.31
N ARG A 110 -5.15 -17.78 -8.90
CA ARG A 110 -5.45 -19.20 -8.61
C ARG A 110 -6.51 -19.36 -7.52
N VAL A 111 -6.40 -18.57 -6.45
CA VAL A 111 -7.31 -18.68 -5.30
C VAL A 111 -8.66 -18.01 -5.51
N LEU A 112 -8.84 -17.16 -6.51
CA LEU A 112 -10.14 -16.60 -6.89
C LEU A 112 -11.02 -17.67 -7.54
N VAL A 113 -12.33 -17.59 -7.36
CA VAL A 113 -13.31 -18.37 -8.13
C VAL A 113 -13.36 -17.88 -9.58
N PRO A 114 -13.85 -18.68 -10.56
CA PRO A 114 -14.16 -18.16 -11.89
C PRO A 114 -15.10 -16.96 -11.81
N GLY A 115 -14.75 -15.85 -12.49
CA GLY A 115 -15.47 -14.57 -12.39
C GLY A 115 -15.20 -13.77 -11.11
N GLY A 116 -14.37 -14.28 -10.19
CA GLY A 116 -13.94 -13.57 -9.00
C GLY A 116 -13.15 -12.29 -9.32
N ARG A 117 -13.06 -11.39 -8.34
CA ARG A 117 -12.52 -10.03 -8.52
C ARG A 117 -11.19 -9.86 -7.82
N LEU A 118 -10.27 -9.16 -8.49
CA LEU A 118 -9.05 -8.60 -7.90
C LEU A 118 -9.22 -7.11 -7.70
N ALA A 119 -8.79 -6.59 -6.55
CA ALA A 119 -8.70 -5.15 -6.29
C ALA A 119 -7.33 -4.81 -5.70
N LEU A 120 -6.56 -3.95 -6.39
CA LEU A 120 -5.22 -3.53 -5.98
C LEU A 120 -5.13 -2.02 -5.79
N ASN A 121 -4.25 -1.61 -4.89
CA ASN A 121 -3.80 -0.22 -4.81
C ASN A 121 -2.26 -0.19 -4.77
N VAL A 122 -1.64 0.58 -5.67
CA VAL A 122 -0.19 0.83 -5.71
C VAL A 122 0.08 2.32 -5.89
N TRP A 123 1.23 2.82 -5.41
CA TRP A 123 1.61 4.21 -5.69
C TRP A 123 1.85 4.39 -7.19
N ARG A 124 1.49 5.56 -7.72
CA ARG A 124 1.93 6.02 -9.04
C ARG A 124 3.43 6.27 -9.01
N THR A 125 4.04 6.48 -10.19
CA THR A 125 5.47 6.83 -10.28
C THR A 125 5.82 7.98 -9.34
N ILE A 126 7.06 8.05 -8.92
CA ILE A 126 7.51 9.02 -7.92
C ILE A 126 7.29 10.46 -8.39
N ASP A 127 7.32 10.72 -9.71
CA ASP A 127 7.08 12.03 -10.32
C ASP A 127 5.68 12.59 -10.04
N HIS A 128 4.71 11.70 -9.78
CA HIS A 128 3.36 12.07 -9.36
C HIS A 128 3.23 12.23 -7.83
N ASN A 129 4.34 12.17 -7.12
CA ASN A 129 4.42 12.24 -5.66
C ASN A 129 5.55 13.22 -5.26
N PRO A 130 5.37 14.54 -5.47
CA PRO A 130 6.44 15.54 -5.45
C PRO A 130 7.24 15.57 -4.14
N VAL A 131 6.59 15.43 -3.00
CA VAL A 131 7.28 15.36 -1.71
C VAL A 131 8.12 14.09 -1.57
N ALA A 132 7.66 12.98 -2.18
CA ALA A 132 8.43 11.74 -2.19
C ALA A 132 9.66 11.85 -3.10
N LEU A 133 9.52 12.53 -4.24
CA LEU A 133 10.62 12.82 -5.15
C LEU A 133 11.67 13.72 -4.49
N ALA A 134 11.24 14.81 -3.86
CA ALA A 134 12.15 15.70 -3.12
C ALA A 134 12.91 14.96 -2.02
N MET A 135 12.21 14.10 -1.28
CA MET A 135 12.85 13.26 -0.26
C MET A 135 13.89 12.31 -0.88
N ALA A 136 13.61 11.69 -2.02
CA ALA A 136 14.57 10.81 -2.69
C ALA A 136 15.80 11.58 -3.18
N GLN A 137 15.62 12.77 -3.74
CA GLN A 137 16.70 13.64 -4.19
C GLN A 137 17.58 14.09 -3.01
N ALA A 138 16.99 14.59 -1.95
CA ALA A 138 17.69 15.00 -0.75
C ALA A 138 18.45 13.85 -0.07
N LEU A 139 17.85 12.66 -0.01
CA LEU A 139 18.53 11.46 0.48
C LEU A 139 19.74 11.07 -0.36
N GLY A 140 19.64 11.20 -1.69
CA GLY A 140 20.76 10.96 -2.60
C GLY A 140 21.89 11.96 -2.41
N HIS A 141 21.54 13.20 -2.11
CA HIS A 141 22.50 14.30 -1.94
C HIS A 141 23.22 14.26 -0.59
N TYR A 142 22.48 14.06 0.50
CA TYR A 142 22.99 14.20 1.87
C TYR A 142 23.28 12.87 2.57
N VAL A 143 22.78 11.75 2.07
CA VAL A 143 22.94 10.44 2.73
C VAL A 143 23.72 9.48 1.83
N SER A 144 23.08 8.95 0.79
CA SER A 144 23.75 8.11 -0.20
C SER A 144 22.84 7.81 -1.42
N PRO A 145 23.42 7.39 -2.57
CA PRO A 145 22.65 6.91 -3.72
C PRO A 145 21.74 5.72 -3.38
N GLU A 146 22.15 4.86 -2.44
CA GLU A 146 21.37 3.70 -1.98
C GLU A 146 20.13 4.16 -1.22
N ALA A 147 20.23 5.22 -0.40
CA ALA A 147 19.09 5.81 0.31
C ALA A 147 18.07 6.40 -0.67
N ALA A 148 18.52 7.06 -1.74
CA ALA A 148 17.66 7.52 -2.83
C ALA A 148 16.96 6.34 -3.52
N THR A 149 17.71 5.30 -3.90
CA THR A 149 17.19 4.09 -4.55
C THR A 149 16.16 3.39 -3.66
N PHE A 150 16.45 3.23 -2.38
CA PHE A 150 15.51 2.69 -1.40
C PHE A 150 14.19 3.48 -1.39
N ARG A 151 14.26 4.82 -1.49
CA ARG A 151 13.08 5.68 -1.53
C ARG A 151 12.26 5.54 -2.81
N HIS A 152 12.87 5.18 -3.93
CA HIS A 152 12.17 4.90 -5.20
C HIS A 152 11.42 3.56 -5.17
N GLY A 153 11.86 2.58 -4.37
CA GLY A 153 11.29 1.23 -4.31
C GLY A 153 9.76 1.17 -4.23
N PRO A 154 9.09 1.90 -3.33
CA PRO A 154 7.63 1.91 -3.22
C PRO A 154 6.88 2.34 -4.50
N PHE A 155 7.55 3.05 -5.41
CA PHE A 155 6.98 3.61 -6.65
C PHE A 155 7.35 2.80 -7.91
N ALA A 156 8.09 1.70 -7.75
CA ALA A 156 8.62 0.90 -8.87
C ALA A 156 7.54 0.24 -9.75
N LEU A 157 6.28 0.20 -9.31
CA LEU A 157 5.13 -0.33 -10.04
C LEU A 157 4.12 0.77 -10.40
N GLY A 158 4.57 2.02 -10.47
CA GLY A 158 3.70 3.18 -10.64
C GLY A 158 3.34 3.52 -12.08
N ASP A 159 3.95 2.89 -13.09
CA ASP A 159 3.56 3.01 -14.49
C ASP A 159 2.31 2.18 -14.78
N ALA A 160 1.29 2.80 -15.37
CA ALA A 160 -0.01 2.17 -15.58
C ALA A 160 0.03 1.04 -16.62
N GLU A 161 0.82 1.19 -17.69
CA GLU A 161 0.91 0.18 -18.76
C GLU A 161 1.75 -1.02 -18.32
N ALA A 162 2.85 -0.79 -17.61
CA ALA A 162 3.61 -1.88 -16.99
C ALA A 162 2.77 -2.65 -15.96
N LEU A 163 1.97 -1.94 -15.16
CA LEU A 163 1.04 -2.55 -14.19
C LEU A 163 -0.05 -3.36 -14.91
N ARG A 164 -0.64 -2.83 -15.99
CA ARG A 164 -1.62 -3.54 -16.82
C ARG A 164 -1.02 -4.82 -17.39
N THR A 165 0.15 -4.71 -18.01
CA THR A 165 0.87 -5.84 -18.61
C THR A 165 1.13 -6.94 -17.58
N LEU A 166 1.55 -6.56 -16.38
CA LEU A 166 1.81 -7.48 -15.28
C LEU A 166 0.53 -8.21 -14.83
N VAL A 167 -0.59 -7.49 -14.68
CA VAL A 167 -1.87 -8.07 -14.23
C VAL A 167 -2.46 -8.98 -15.30
N VAL A 168 -2.47 -8.55 -16.57
CA VAL A 168 -2.92 -9.37 -17.70
C VAL A 168 -2.05 -10.62 -17.86
N GLY A 169 -0.71 -10.47 -17.75
CA GLY A 169 0.25 -11.58 -17.83
C GLY A 169 0.05 -12.65 -16.74
N ALA A 170 -0.54 -12.27 -15.60
CA ALA A 170 -0.90 -13.22 -14.54
C ALA A 170 -2.23 -13.95 -14.76
N GLY A 171 -2.93 -13.69 -15.89
CA GLY A 171 -4.16 -14.38 -16.29
C GLY A 171 -5.44 -13.58 -16.05
N PHE A 172 -5.37 -12.35 -15.55
CA PHE A 172 -6.54 -11.52 -15.31
C PHE A 172 -7.07 -10.86 -16.59
N SER A 173 -8.38 -10.68 -16.66
CA SER A 173 -9.11 -9.97 -17.70
C SER A 173 -9.78 -8.70 -17.14
N GLU A 174 -10.40 -7.90 -18.01
CA GLU A 174 -11.17 -6.68 -17.66
C GLU A 174 -10.38 -5.73 -16.75
N VAL A 175 -9.08 -5.55 -16.99
CA VAL A 175 -8.19 -4.76 -16.16
C VAL A 175 -8.52 -3.26 -16.30
N MET A 176 -9.03 -2.66 -15.24
CA MET A 176 -9.26 -1.21 -15.13
C MET A 176 -8.24 -0.60 -14.17
N ILE A 177 -7.61 0.49 -14.58
CA ILE A 177 -6.64 1.24 -13.76
C ILE A 177 -7.12 2.69 -13.68
N ARG A 178 -7.35 3.16 -12.47
CA ARG A 178 -7.82 4.53 -12.19
C ARG A 178 -6.79 5.28 -11.34
N PRO A 179 -6.25 6.41 -11.81
CA PRO A 179 -5.42 7.26 -10.97
C PRO A 179 -6.29 7.95 -9.91
N VAL A 180 -5.79 7.99 -8.67
CA VAL A 180 -6.44 8.67 -7.55
C VAL A 180 -5.40 9.51 -6.82
N VAL A 181 -5.74 10.75 -6.50
CA VAL A 181 -4.94 11.63 -5.66
C VAL A 181 -5.71 11.89 -4.36
N LYS A 182 -5.04 11.71 -3.24
CA LYS A 182 -5.54 12.11 -1.92
C LYS A 182 -4.60 13.14 -1.31
N VAL A 183 -5.16 14.01 -0.50
CA VAL A 183 -4.39 14.96 0.29
C VAL A 183 -4.19 14.37 1.68
N LEU A 184 -2.93 14.20 2.07
CA LEU A 184 -2.56 13.84 3.44
C LEU A 184 -2.27 15.12 4.22
N ARG A 185 -2.86 15.25 5.41
CA ARG A 185 -2.63 16.39 6.29
C ARG A 185 -1.71 16.02 7.45
N PHE A 186 -0.79 16.93 7.75
CA PHE A 186 0.12 16.86 8.89
C PHE A 186 0.17 18.22 9.59
N PRO A 187 0.45 18.28 10.91
CA PRO A 187 0.48 19.53 11.65
C PRO A 187 1.48 20.56 11.10
N SER A 188 2.62 20.08 10.57
CA SER A 188 3.64 20.92 9.93
C SER A 188 4.49 20.11 8.98
N ALA A 189 5.24 20.81 8.11
CA ALA A 189 6.24 20.23 7.23
C ALA A 189 7.35 19.49 8.02
N GLU A 190 7.83 20.11 9.09
CA GLU A 190 8.87 19.55 9.95
C GLU A 190 8.40 18.27 10.65
N ALA A 191 7.20 18.29 11.26
CA ALA A 191 6.60 17.12 11.88
C ALA A 191 6.45 15.96 10.89
N PHE A 192 6.07 16.25 9.65
CA PHE A 192 5.99 15.26 8.58
C PHE A 192 7.35 14.61 8.31
N VAL A 193 8.40 15.42 8.07
CA VAL A 193 9.73 14.91 7.70
C VAL A 193 10.30 14.04 8.83
N GLN A 194 10.19 14.50 10.06
CA GLN A 194 10.65 13.74 11.23
C GLN A 194 9.91 12.42 11.41
N GLN A 195 8.58 12.45 11.35
CA GLN A 195 7.75 11.24 11.46
C GLN A 195 7.99 10.28 10.29
N TYR A 196 8.22 10.82 9.10
CA TYR A 196 8.48 10.01 7.91
C TYR A 196 9.79 9.25 8.02
N ILE A 197 10.88 9.93 8.40
CA ILE A 197 12.20 9.30 8.60
C ILE A 197 12.12 8.27 9.73
N ALA A 198 11.58 8.64 10.88
CA ALA A 198 11.47 7.77 12.04
C ALA A 198 10.57 6.54 11.80
N GLY A 199 9.53 6.69 10.96
CA GLY A 199 8.59 5.61 10.65
C GLY A 199 9.13 4.53 9.69
N VAL A 200 10.34 4.72 9.12
CA VAL A 200 10.97 3.80 8.16
C VAL A 200 12.34 3.39 8.70
N ALA A 201 12.39 2.29 9.45
CA ALA A 201 13.59 1.88 10.20
C ALA A 201 14.89 1.85 9.38
N PRO A 202 14.95 1.30 8.13
CA PRO A 202 16.17 1.37 7.34
C PRO A 202 16.60 2.80 7.01
N LEU A 203 15.64 3.67 6.72
CA LEU A 203 15.91 5.08 6.42
C LEU A 203 16.42 5.82 7.67
N ALA A 204 15.80 5.59 8.83
CA ALA A 204 16.25 6.16 10.09
C ALA A 204 17.70 5.77 10.41
N GLN A 205 18.08 4.50 10.17
CA GLN A 205 19.44 4.02 10.35
C GLN A 205 20.43 4.71 9.40
N MET A 206 20.09 4.85 8.11
CA MET A 206 20.95 5.53 7.13
C MET A 206 21.15 7.01 7.52
N VAL A 207 20.09 7.72 7.88
CA VAL A 207 20.14 9.14 8.29
C VAL A 207 20.88 9.32 9.62
N ALA A 208 20.85 8.34 10.52
CA ALA A 208 21.59 8.40 11.78
C ALA A 208 23.13 8.31 11.61
N GLN A 209 23.61 7.81 10.45
CA GLN A 209 25.04 7.64 10.15
C GLN A 209 25.69 8.90 9.56
N VAL A 210 24.92 9.88 9.10
CA VAL A 210 25.46 11.13 8.56
C VAL A 210 25.68 12.17 9.64
N ASP A 211 26.56 13.13 9.37
CA ASP A 211 26.84 14.24 10.29
C ASP A 211 25.65 15.21 10.43
N GLU A 212 25.75 16.12 11.37
CA GLU A 212 24.70 17.10 11.65
C GLU A 212 24.49 18.07 10.49
N GLN A 213 25.55 18.44 9.77
CA GLN A 213 25.44 19.35 8.62
C GLN A 213 24.63 18.72 7.48
N ALA A 214 24.86 17.44 7.18
CA ALA A 214 24.11 16.68 6.20
C ALA A 214 22.62 16.52 6.62
N ARG A 215 22.34 16.23 7.89
CA ARG A 215 20.97 16.17 8.42
C ARG A 215 20.23 17.49 8.29
N VAL A 216 20.86 18.59 8.66
CA VAL A 216 20.27 19.93 8.53
C VAL A 216 20.03 20.28 7.05
N GLY A 217 20.99 19.95 6.18
CA GLY A 217 20.85 20.12 4.72
C GLY A 217 19.67 19.35 4.15
N LEU A 218 19.53 18.07 4.49
CA LEU A 218 18.42 17.21 4.08
C LEU A 218 17.06 17.78 4.54
N LEU A 219 16.94 18.14 5.81
CA LEU A 219 15.71 18.71 6.35
C LEU A 219 15.35 20.03 5.65
N ARG A 220 16.32 20.90 5.42
CA ARG A 220 16.10 22.18 4.74
C ARG A 220 15.64 21.99 3.28
N GLU A 221 16.29 21.10 2.53
CA GLU A 221 15.95 20.85 1.11
C GLU A 221 14.53 20.28 0.99
N VAL A 222 14.20 19.26 1.79
CA VAL A 222 12.85 18.68 1.79
C VAL A 222 11.82 19.71 2.26
N SER A 223 12.11 20.47 3.32
CA SER A 223 11.18 21.49 3.85
C SER A 223 10.89 22.58 2.83
N ALA A 224 11.87 22.98 2.02
CA ALA A 224 11.66 23.99 0.98
C ALA A 224 10.63 23.54 -0.08
N VAL A 225 10.66 22.27 -0.49
CA VAL A 225 9.66 21.73 -1.42
C VAL A 225 8.31 21.55 -0.72
N VAL A 226 8.32 21.06 0.51
CA VAL A 226 7.11 20.79 1.30
C VAL A 226 6.37 22.11 1.63
N GLN A 227 7.09 23.23 1.75
CA GLN A 227 6.52 24.55 2.03
C GLN A 227 5.46 24.97 0.99
N ALA A 228 5.59 24.55 -0.27
CA ALA A 228 4.59 24.82 -1.31
C ALA A 228 3.21 24.15 -1.05
N TYR A 229 3.14 23.22 -0.11
CA TYR A 229 1.94 22.49 0.29
C TYR A 229 1.45 22.85 1.69
N VAL A 230 2.00 23.91 2.30
CA VAL A 230 1.56 24.40 3.62
C VAL A 230 0.44 25.40 3.43
N ASP A 231 -0.67 25.20 4.14
CA ASP A 231 -1.80 26.11 4.23
C ASP A 231 -2.04 26.55 5.70
N ALA A 232 -3.13 27.23 5.98
CA ALA A 232 -3.48 27.71 7.34
C ALA A 232 -3.66 26.56 8.36
N ASP A 233 -3.96 25.34 7.89
CA ASP A 233 -4.22 24.15 8.72
C ASP A 233 -3.01 23.20 8.79
N GLY A 234 -1.85 23.61 8.28
CA GLY A 234 -0.62 22.83 8.26
C GLY A 234 -0.21 22.33 6.88
N LEU A 235 0.39 21.15 6.80
CA LEU A 235 0.83 20.55 5.53
C LEU A 235 -0.32 19.76 4.88
N ALA A 236 -0.65 20.08 3.63
CA ALA A 236 -1.64 19.43 2.78
C ALA A 236 -0.97 18.72 1.58
N MET A 237 -0.30 17.60 1.83
CA MET A 237 0.53 16.89 0.86
C MET A 237 -0.29 16.03 -0.10
N PRO A 238 -0.26 16.27 -1.43
CA PRO A 238 -0.87 15.37 -2.40
C PRO A 238 -0.10 14.07 -2.51
N LYS A 239 -0.82 12.96 -2.62
CA LYS A 239 -0.26 11.65 -2.85
C LYS A 239 -1.07 10.86 -3.86
N ALA A 240 -0.41 10.40 -4.93
CA ALA A 240 -1.02 9.76 -6.07
C ALA A 240 -0.82 8.24 -6.05
N SER A 241 -1.90 7.51 -6.35
CA SER A 241 -1.90 6.05 -6.50
C SER A 241 -2.72 5.61 -7.70
N HIS A 242 -2.58 4.35 -8.08
CA HIS A 242 -3.49 3.64 -8.96
C HIS A 242 -4.39 2.73 -8.14
N LEU A 243 -5.70 2.78 -8.38
CA LEU A 243 -6.64 1.74 -8.01
C LEU A 243 -6.86 0.85 -9.22
N VAL A 244 -6.77 -0.45 -9.03
CA VAL A 244 -6.87 -1.46 -10.08
C VAL A 244 -7.97 -2.43 -9.72
N THR A 245 -8.84 -2.75 -10.68
CA THR A 245 -9.73 -3.91 -10.62
C THR A 245 -9.51 -4.80 -11.83
N ALA A 246 -9.70 -6.11 -11.64
CA ALA A 246 -9.63 -7.09 -12.70
C ALA A 246 -10.51 -8.31 -12.38
N ARG A 247 -10.74 -9.17 -13.38
CA ARG A 247 -11.51 -10.43 -13.26
C ARG A 247 -10.60 -11.63 -13.48
N ARG A 248 -10.92 -12.70 -12.76
CA ARG A 248 -10.40 -14.03 -13.08
C ARG A 248 -11.12 -14.61 -14.29
#